data_8516ad2770a35877e162be02e7affcf1
#
_entry.id   8516ad2770a35877e162be02e7affcf1
#
_cell.length_a   1.000
_cell.length_b   1.000
_cell.length_c   1.000
_cell.angle_alpha   90.00
_cell.angle_beta   90.00
_cell.angle_gamma   90.00
#
_symmetry.space_group_name_H-M   'P 1'
#
loop_
_entity.id
_entity.type
_entity.pdbx_description
1 polymer ?
#
loop_
_entity_poly.entity_id
_entity_poly.type
_entity_poly.pdbx_seq_one_letter_code
_entity_poly.pdbx_strand_id
1 'polypeptide(L)'
;MRQFSQLFHDLDQTAKTNDRIDYLVTYFKEADPQDSIWLCWFLGGNRIKGAIKTSELRSFASERSGLPEWLLKECHDRVGDLAETLSLLIGEERMGEPRHLYEVVKELIQPMVSMNTGERKEQIFKAWDSLREIDLLPFHKLLTGGFRMGVSKGNLCKALARVGEVEPAIIAQRLAGNWTPHTLSFEQIINPSEEDTRLCQPFPFCLANPLQEEISTLGGVEDWQIEWKWDGIRAQLITRGGMCMLWSRGDESVGNSFPEITNASKWLPTDLCLDGEILAWGAEGLRSFSNLQSRLGRKEPGPGILKKEPVRFQAYDLLRMDGVDLRTVSLAERREKLEKLCSSLPQEFPIGISPLVEEGDWGSLALLREESRDRGVEGFMLKKKCSSYQVGRAKGSWYKWKVDPYLADMVVVSAQLGHGKRSNLYSDYTL
;
A
#
# COMPACT_ATOMS: atom_id res chain seq x y z
N MET A 1 9.76 9.62 -23.41
CA MET A 1 8.68 10.50 -22.89
C MET A 1 7.36 10.34 -23.63
N ARG A 2 7.28 10.32 -24.98
CA ARG A 2 5.98 10.33 -25.69
C ARG A 2 4.96 9.29 -25.20
N GLN A 3 5.35 8.03 -25.17
CA GLN A 3 4.46 6.96 -24.69
C GLN A 3 4.14 7.11 -23.20
N PHE A 4 5.12 7.54 -22.39
CA PHE A 4 4.93 7.81 -20.97
C PHE A 4 3.99 8.99 -20.71
N SER A 5 4.13 10.09 -21.48
CA SER A 5 3.26 11.26 -21.35
C SER A 5 1.82 10.94 -21.80
N GLN A 6 1.67 10.13 -22.83
CA GLN A 6 0.35 9.63 -23.25
C GLN A 6 -0.27 8.75 -22.16
N LEU A 7 0.49 7.78 -21.62
CA LEU A 7 0.02 6.96 -20.51
C LEU A 7 -0.40 7.82 -19.31
N PHE A 8 0.41 8.85 -18.97
CA PHE A 8 0.09 9.77 -17.87
C PHE A 8 -1.27 10.44 -18.11
N HIS A 9 -1.48 10.95 -19.30
CA HIS A 9 -2.73 11.59 -19.70
C HIS A 9 -3.92 10.59 -19.62
N ASP A 10 -3.77 9.38 -20.17
CA ASP A 10 -4.83 8.36 -20.20
C ASP A 10 -5.21 7.91 -18.78
N LEU A 11 -4.23 7.72 -17.89
CA LEU A 11 -4.46 7.38 -16.48
C LEU A 11 -5.16 8.49 -15.71
N ASP A 12 -4.87 9.75 -16.03
CA ASP A 12 -5.56 10.90 -15.43
C ASP A 12 -7.01 11.01 -15.90
N GLN A 13 -7.30 10.58 -17.13
CA GLN A 13 -8.62 10.65 -17.74
C GLN A 13 -9.63 9.62 -17.19
N THR A 14 -9.20 8.56 -16.50
CA THR A 14 -10.11 7.53 -15.98
C THR A 14 -10.11 7.40 -14.46
N ALA A 15 -11.29 7.16 -13.88
CA ALA A 15 -11.45 6.77 -12.47
C ALA A 15 -11.56 5.25 -12.29
N LYS A 16 -11.75 4.49 -13.40
CA LYS A 16 -12.00 3.05 -13.35
C LYS A 16 -10.69 2.28 -13.22
N THR A 17 -10.63 1.37 -12.26
CA THR A 17 -9.44 0.54 -11.99
C THR A 17 -9.05 -0.34 -13.17
N ASN A 18 -10.01 -0.95 -13.84
CA ASN A 18 -9.72 -1.85 -14.97
C ASN A 18 -9.15 -1.09 -16.16
N ASP A 19 -9.70 0.08 -16.51
CA ASP A 19 -9.16 0.90 -17.59
C ASP A 19 -7.70 1.28 -17.32
N ARG A 20 -7.36 1.63 -16.06
CA ARG A 20 -5.98 1.92 -15.66
C ARG A 20 -5.04 0.73 -15.85
N ILE A 21 -5.50 -0.47 -15.49
CA ILE A 21 -4.72 -1.70 -15.70
C ILE A 21 -4.52 -1.93 -17.19
N ASP A 22 -5.54 -1.76 -18.02
CA ASP A 22 -5.48 -1.97 -19.47
C ASP A 22 -4.52 -0.97 -20.15
N TYR A 23 -4.52 0.31 -19.75
CA TYR A 23 -3.54 1.30 -20.24
C TYR A 23 -2.11 0.94 -19.85
N LEU A 24 -1.89 0.46 -18.63
CA LEU A 24 -0.56 -0.02 -18.19
C LEU A 24 -0.11 -1.24 -18.99
N VAL A 25 -1.00 -2.20 -19.25
CA VAL A 25 -0.70 -3.39 -20.07
C VAL A 25 -0.29 -2.99 -21.48
N THR A 26 -1.04 -2.08 -22.12
CA THR A 26 -0.71 -1.57 -23.45
C THR A 26 0.66 -0.91 -23.46
N TYR A 27 0.92 -0.03 -22.49
CA TYR A 27 2.21 0.63 -22.37
C TYR A 27 3.37 -0.37 -22.21
N PHE A 28 3.27 -1.31 -21.27
CA PHE A 28 4.35 -2.26 -20.99
C PHE A 28 4.60 -3.27 -22.13
N LYS A 29 3.63 -3.47 -23.04
CA LYS A 29 3.81 -4.29 -24.24
C LYS A 29 4.52 -3.56 -25.36
N GLU A 30 4.41 -2.25 -25.43
CA GLU A 30 4.88 -1.44 -26.57
C GLU A 30 6.11 -0.58 -26.22
N ALA A 31 6.33 -0.26 -24.95
CA ALA A 31 7.41 0.62 -24.52
C ALA A 31 8.77 -0.10 -24.49
N ASP A 32 9.83 0.70 -24.64
CA ASP A 32 11.19 0.23 -24.42
C ASP A 32 11.35 -0.37 -23.01
N PRO A 33 12.05 -1.52 -22.85
CA PRO A 33 12.29 -2.13 -21.55
C PRO A 33 12.96 -1.20 -20.53
N GLN A 34 13.83 -0.28 -20.96
CA GLN A 34 14.44 0.70 -20.07
C GLN A 34 13.43 1.75 -19.60
N ASP A 35 12.50 2.19 -20.47
CA ASP A 35 11.40 3.06 -20.05
C ASP A 35 10.46 2.33 -19.09
N SER A 36 10.19 1.07 -19.34
CA SER A 36 9.31 0.22 -18.54
C SER A 36 9.84 -0.02 -17.14
N ILE A 37 11.13 -0.31 -16.97
CA ILE A 37 11.72 -0.51 -15.63
C ILE A 37 11.75 0.80 -14.82
N TRP A 38 12.00 1.95 -15.44
CA TRP A 38 11.91 3.24 -14.78
C TRP A 38 10.48 3.56 -14.35
N LEU A 39 9.49 3.30 -15.19
CA LEU A 39 8.08 3.47 -14.82
C LEU A 39 7.71 2.57 -13.64
N CYS A 40 8.08 1.29 -13.66
CA CYS A 40 7.87 0.38 -12.53
C CYS A 40 8.46 0.95 -11.23
N TRP A 41 9.68 1.51 -11.30
CA TRP A 41 10.35 2.07 -10.15
C TRP A 41 9.63 3.30 -9.59
N PHE A 42 9.16 4.22 -10.43
CA PHE A 42 8.38 5.39 -10.03
C PHE A 42 7.00 5.01 -9.47
N LEU A 43 6.26 4.11 -10.15
CA LEU A 43 4.97 3.61 -9.67
C LEU A 43 5.10 2.80 -8.38
N GLY A 44 6.25 2.17 -8.14
CA GLY A 44 6.62 1.57 -6.86
C GLY A 44 6.78 2.59 -5.72
N GLY A 45 6.56 3.91 -5.98
CA GLY A 45 6.65 5.01 -5.01
C GLY A 45 8.09 5.47 -4.74
N ASN A 46 9.01 5.20 -5.67
CA ASN A 46 10.37 5.73 -5.62
C ASN A 46 10.46 7.12 -6.26
N ARG A 47 11.48 7.87 -5.90
CA ARG A 47 11.77 9.17 -6.49
C ARG A 47 13.27 9.44 -6.48
N ILE A 48 13.75 10.26 -7.41
CA ILE A 48 15.12 10.76 -7.41
C ILE A 48 15.21 11.89 -6.36
N LYS A 49 15.86 11.58 -5.23
CA LYS A 49 15.99 12.54 -4.12
C LYS A 49 17.10 13.55 -4.42
N GLY A 50 16.88 14.81 -4.05
CA GLY A 50 17.91 15.86 -4.11
C GLY A 50 18.13 16.46 -5.50
N ALA A 51 17.34 16.10 -6.52
CA ALA A 51 17.48 16.68 -7.85
C ALA A 51 17.23 18.21 -7.83
N ILE A 52 16.13 18.66 -7.21
CA ILE A 52 15.80 20.07 -7.08
C ILE A 52 14.91 20.31 -5.87
N LYS A 53 14.99 21.49 -5.26
CA LYS A 53 14.04 21.94 -4.25
C LYS A 53 12.84 22.61 -4.91
N THR A 54 11.67 22.45 -4.35
CA THR A 54 10.44 23.11 -4.86
C THR A 54 10.53 24.62 -4.86
N SER A 55 11.28 25.23 -3.92
CA SER A 55 11.56 26.65 -3.88
C SER A 55 12.42 27.11 -5.06
N GLU A 56 13.48 26.36 -5.40
CA GLU A 56 14.33 26.63 -6.56
C GLU A 56 13.50 26.56 -7.86
N LEU A 57 12.70 25.51 -7.98
CA LEU A 57 11.85 25.30 -9.16
C LEU A 57 10.82 26.43 -9.36
N ARG A 58 10.22 26.94 -8.26
CA ARG A 58 9.33 28.12 -8.31
C ARG A 58 10.05 29.38 -8.74
N SER A 59 11.23 29.66 -8.17
CA SER A 59 12.03 30.81 -8.52
C SER A 59 12.45 30.79 -9.99
N PHE A 60 12.86 29.64 -10.52
CA PHE A 60 13.20 29.47 -11.92
C PHE A 60 11.99 29.68 -12.85
N ALA A 61 10.83 29.20 -12.45
CA ALA A 61 9.59 29.38 -13.20
C ALA A 61 9.12 30.85 -13.19
N SER A 62 9.27 31.55 -12.06
CA SER A 62 9.02 33.01 -11.94
C SER A 62 9.89 33.77 -12.91
N GLU A 63 11.19 33.51 -12.95
CA GLU A 63 12.12 34.12 -13.86
C GLU A 63 11.79 33.83 -15.34
N ARG A 64 11.47 32.57 -15.66
CA ARG A 64 11.19 32.15 -17.04
C ARG A 64 9.86 32.70 -17.57
N SER A 65 8.83 32.76 -16.74
CA SER A 65 7.51 33.28 -17.12
C SER A 65 7.41 34.81 -17.04
N GLY A 66 8.38 35.48 -16.38
CA GLY A 66 8.28 36.89 -16.06
C GLY A 66 7.25 37.24 -14.99
N LEU A 67 6.64 36.27 -14.37
CA LEU A 67 5.65 36.45 -13.30
C LEU A 67 6.33 36.61 -11.94
N PRO A 68 5.91 37.55 -11.09
CA PRO A 68 6.44 37.65 -9.73
C PRO A 68 6.06 36.46 -8.89
N GLU A 69 6.91 36.04 -7.94
CA GLU A 69 6.74 34.83 -7.12
C GLU A 69 5.41 34.80 -6.36
N TRP A 70 4.89 35.94 -5.90
CA TRP A 70 3.61 36.01 -5.23
C TRP A 70 2.45 35.59 -6.14
N LEU A 71 2.47 35.98 -7.41
CA LEU A 71 1.44 35.63 -8.39
C LEU A 71 1.54 34.15 -8.77
N LEU A 72 2.75 33.64 -8.93
CA LEU A 72 2.94 32.18 -9.13
C LEU A 72 2.42 31.38 -7.94
N LYS A 73 2.58 31.90 -6.72
CA LYS A 73 1.99 31.27 -5.52
C LYS A 73 0.46 31.26 -5.58
N GLU A 74 -0.17 32.37 -5.92
CA GLU A 74 -1.63 32.46 -6.10
C GLU A 74 -2.13 31.50 -7.18
N CYS A 75 -1.42 31.40 -8.31
CA CYS A 75 -1.71 30.40 -9.35
C CYS A 75 -1.65 28.96 -8.78
N HIS A 76 -0.58 28.66 -8.04
CA HIS A 76 -0.43 27.34 -7.41
C HIS A 76 -1.53 27.06 -6.39
N ASP A 77 -1.89 28.03 -5.54
CA ASP A 77 -2.94 27.87 -4.54
C ASP A 77 -4.32 27.65 -5.20
N ARG A 78 -4.52 28.18 -6.41
CA ARG A 78 -5.74 28.02 -7.20
C ARG A 78 -5.80 26.69 -7.94
N VAL A 79 -4.69 26.26 -8.56
CA VAL A 79 -4.56 24.98 -9.30
C VAL A 79 -4.45 23.80 -8.31
N GLY A 80 -3.78 24.02 -7.17
CA GLY A 80 -3.59 23.03 -6.12
C GLY A 80 -2.51 21.99 -6.38
N ASP A 81 -1.83 22.06 -7.53
CA ASP A 81 -0.71 21.20 -7.90
C ASP A 81 0.42 22.00 -8.55
N LEU A 82 1.61 21.94 -7.95
CA LEU A 82 2.76 22.71 -8.43
C LEU A 82 3.21 22.28 -9.82
N ALA A 83 3.26 20.97 -10.09
CA ALA A 83 3.71 20.46 -11.39
C ALA A 83 2.77 20.91 -12.51
N GLU A 84 1.47 20.88 -12.28
CA GLU A 84 0.45 21.36 -13.23
C GLU A 84 0.57 22.87 -13.42
N THR A 85 0.68 23.64 -12.32
CA THR A 85 0.87 25.10 -12.38
C THR A 85 2.08 25.47 -13.23
N LEU A 86 3.23 24.82 -12.99
CA LEU A 86 4.44 25.08 -13.75
C LEU A 86 4.29 24.72 -15.23
N SER A 87 3.62 23.62 -15.52
CA SER A 87 3.40 23.18 -16.91
C SER A 87 2.52 24.15 -17.69
N LEU A 88 1.49 24.71 -17.06
CA LEU A 88 0.64 25.74 -17.65
C LEU A 88 1.37 27.07 -17.86
N LEU A 89 2.28 27.45 -16.96
CA LEU A 89 3.03 28.70 -17.05
C LEU A 89 4.19 28.66 -18.05
N ILE A 90 4.80 27.50 -18.24
CA ILE A 90 5.98 27.31 -19.10
C ILE A 90 5.55 26.78 -20.47
N GLY A 91 4.34 26.19 -20.58
CA GLY A 91 3.82 25.61 -21.81
C GLY A 91 3.59 26.67 -22.88
N GLU A 92 4.43 26.68 -23.91
CA GLU A 92 4.19 27.28 -25.21
C GLU A 92 4.15 26.14 -26.22
N GLU A 93 3.48 26.33 -27.36
CA GLU A 93 3.49 25.36 -28.47
C GLU A 93 4.94 25.08 -28.93
N ARG A 94 5.51 23.99 -28.42
CA ARG A 94 6.90 23.61 -28.71
C ARG A 94 6.93 22.23 -29.38
N MET A 95 7.61 22.19 -30.50
CA MET A 95 7.90 21.00 -31.26
C MET A 95 9.25 20.40 -30.85
N GLY A 96 9.37 19.96 -29.59
CA GLY A 96 10.55 19.22 -29.14
C GLY A 96 10.65 17.83 -29.78
N GLU A 97 11.83 17.24 -29.85
CA GLU A 97 11.97 15.86 -30.33
C GLU A 97 11.47 14.86 -29.29
N PRO A 98 10.85 13.76 -29.74
CA PRO A 98 10.42 12.68 -28.84
C PRO A 98 11.65 12.00 -28.23
N ARG A 99 11.70 11.95 -26.90
CA ARG A 99 12.77 11.29 -26.12
C ARG A 99 12.23 10.08 -25.37
N HIS A 100 13.11 9.17 -24.98
CA HIS A 100 12.76 8.09 -24.05
C HIS A 100 12.65 8.59 -22.61
N LEU A 101 11.88 7.91 -21.76
CA LEU A 101 11.78 8.24 -20.33
C LEU A 101 13.15 8.08 -19.65
N TYR A 102 13.85 6.99 -19.92
CA TYR A 102 15.16 6.72 -19.34
C TYR A 102 16.20 7.77 -19.73
N GLU A 103 16.15 8.33 -20.93
CA GLU A 103 17.03 9.43 -21.39
C GLU A 103 16.76 10.71 -20.60
N VAL A 104 15.49 11.09 -20.44
CA VAL A 104 15.11 12.27 -19.64
C VAL A 104 15.56 12.12 -18.19
N VAL A 105 15.40 10.93 -17.62
CA VAL A 105 15.88 10.66 -16.27
C VAL A 105 17.38 10.75 -16.18
N LYS A 106 18.11 10.09 -17.07
CA LYS A 106 19.57 9.98 -17.04
C LYS A 106 20.27 11.29 -17.39
N GLU A 107 19.75 12.01 -18.36
CA GLU A 107 20.43 13.20 -18.91
C GLU A 107 19.92 14.52 -18.31
N LEU A 108 18.66 14.58 -17.90
CA LEU A 108 18.09 15.82 -17.38
C LEU A 108 17.90 15.80 -15.85
N ILE A 109 17.44 14.71 -15.25
CA ILE A 109 17.07 14.69 -13.83
C ILE A 109 18.22 14.23 -12.92
N GLN A 110 18.84 13.09 -13.22
CA GLN A 110 19.90 12.52 -12.35
C GLN A 110 21.10 13.48 -12.18
N PRO A 111 21.59 14.18 -13.19
CA PRO A 111 22.72 15.08 -13.03
C PRO A 111 22.48 16.21 -12.03
N MET A 112 21.23 16.68 -11.90
CA MET A 112 20.88 17.77 -10.97
C MET A 112 21.18 17.45 -9.50
N VAL A 113 21.29 16.16 -9.14
CA VAL A 113 21.58 15.74 -7.76
C VAL A 113 22.93 16.29 -7.27
N SER A 114 23.93 16.36 -8.15
CA SER A 114 25.28 16.86 -7.85
C SER A 114 25.54 18.31 -8.24
N MET A 115 24.60 18.95 -8.94
CA MET A 115 24.75 20.34 -9.44
C MET A 115 24.48 21.37 -8.34
N ASN A 116 25.13 22.52 -8.44
CA ASN A 116 24.79 23.73 -7.67
C ASN A 116 23.53 24.42 -8.23
N THR A 117 23.01 25.43 -7.52
CA THR A 117 21.74 26.10 -7.92
C THR A 117 21.82 26.76 -9.32
N GLY A 118 22.97 27.35 -9.70
CA GLY A 118 23.14 27.96 -11.04
C GLY A 118 23.10 26.90 -12.14
N GLU A 119 23.85 25.83 -11.97
CA GLU A 119 23.88 24.69 -12.91
C GLU A 119 22.49 24.01 -13.03
N ARG A 120 21.78 23.85 -11.91
CA ARG A 120 20.39 23.34 -11.92
C ARG A 120 19.45 24.22 -12.71
N LYS A 121 19.59 25.53 -12.58
CA LYS A 121 18.80 26.50 -13.35
C LYS A 121 19.01 26.32 -14.85
N GLU A 122 20.27 26.29 -15.29
CA GLU A 122 20.60 26.05 -16.69
C GLU A 122 20.04 24.71 -17.20
N GLN A 123 20.17 23.65 -16.39
CA GLN A 123 19.67 22.34 -16.73
C GLN A 123 18.13 22.31 -16.83
N ILE A 124 17.42 23.00 -15.95
CA ILE A 124 15.96 23.12 -16.00
C ILE A 124 15.53 23.92 -17.23
N PHE A 125 16.19 25.03 -17.54
CA PHE A 125 15.87 25.84 -18.72
C PHE A 125 16.10 25.02 -19.99
N LYS A 126 17.23 24.32 -20.08
CA LYS A 126 17.50 23.36 -21.18
C LYS A 126 16.41 22.31 -21.30
N ALA A 127 15.93 21.76 -20.18
CA ALA A 127 14.83 20.78 -20.19
C ALA A 127 13.53 21.42 -20.73
N TRP A 128 13.17 22.60 -20.25
CA TRP A 128 12.00 23.34 -20.72
C TRP A 128 12.07 23.70 -22.20
N ASP A 129 13.27 24.01 -22.71
CA ASP A 129 13.47 24.34 -24.13
C ASP A 129 13.43 23.10 -25.05
N SER A 130 13.78 21.92 -24.54
CA SER A 130 13.90 20.69 -25.33
C SER A 130 12.68 19.76 -25.24
N LEU A 131 11.85 19.86 -24.20
CA LEU A 131 10.69 19.02 -24.02
C LEU A 131 9.47 19.61 -24.75
N ARG A 132 8.58 18.72 -25.23
CA ARG A 132 7.29 19.12 -25.82
C ARG A 132 6.33 19.50 -24.69
N GLU A 133 5.31 20.28 -25.02
CA GLU A 133 4.26 20.70 -24.08
C GLU A 133 3.68 19.52 -23.30
N ILE A 134 3.28 18.43 -23.98
CA ILE A 134 2.71 17.24 -23.35
C ILE A 134 3.68 16.54 -22.37
N ASP A 135 5.00 16.76 -22.52
CA ASP A 135 6.02 16.12 -21.68
C ASP A 135 6.33 16.94 -20.41
N LEU A 136 5.92 18.21 -20.33
CA LEU A 136 6.23 19.09 -19.21
C LEU A 136 5.57 18.65 -17.91
N LEU A 137 4.28 18.32 -17.94
CA LEU A 137 3.56 17.89 -16.74
C LEU A 137 4.15 16.62 -16.13
N PRO A 138 4.34 15.51 -16.88
CA PRO A 138 5.04 14.35 -16.37
C PRO A 138 6.46 14.63 -15.88
N PHE A 139 7.22 15.47 -16.57
CA PHE A 139 8.56 15.88 -16.15
C PHE A 139 8.55 16.60 -14.80
N HIS A 140 7.68 17.60 -14.62
CA HIS A 140 7.54 18.30 -13.33
C HIS A 140 7.07 17.37 -12.21
N LYS A 141 6.20 16.39 -12.51
CA LYS A 141 5.79 15.37 -11.54
C LYS A 141 6.95 14.49 -11.09
N LEU A 142 7.85 14.11 -11.99
CA LEU A 142 9.06 13.36 -11.64
C LEU A 142 9.98 14.18 -10.73
N LEU A 143 10.11 15.48 -10.94
CA LEU A 143 10.94 16.38 -10.13
C LEU A 143 10.35 16.65 -8.75
N THR A 144 9.05 16.91 -8.66
CA THR A 144 8.37 17.27 -7.41
C THR A 144 8.10 16.07 -6.52
N GLY A 145 8.22 14.86 -7.05
CA GLY A 145 7.85 13.61 -6.35
C GLY A 145 6.34 13.45 -6.16
N GLY A 146 5.53 14.28 -6.78
CA GLY A 146 4.07 14.22 -6.78
C GLY A 146 3.49 13.21 -7.77
N PHE A 147 4.19 12.11 -8.04
CA PHE A 147 3.83 11.11 -9.05
C PHE A 147 2.64 10.26 -8.61
N ARG A 148 1.48 10.90 -8.49
CA ARG A 148 0.21 10.24 -8.16
C ARG A 148 -0.61 10.05 -9.43
N MET A 149 -0.40 8.91 -10.10
CA MET A 149 -1.17 8.52 -11.29
C MET A 149 -2.45 7.73 -10.92
N GLY A 150 -2.83 7.66 -9.65
CA GLY A 150 -3.95 6.86 -9.19
C GLY A 150 -3.77 5.34 -9.38
N VAL A 151 -2.53 4.91 -9.58
CA VAL A 151 -2.16 3.50 -9.72
C VAL A 151 -1.64 2.98 -8.39
N SER A 152 -2.33 1.99 -7.81
CA SER A 152 -1.82 1.27 -6.63
C SER A 152 -0.74 0.27 -7.04
N LYS A 153 0.10 -0.15 -6.09
CA LYS A 153 1.08 -1.23 -6.33
C LYS A 153 0.40 -2.52 -6.79
N GLY A 154 -0.78 -2.85 -6.22
CA GLY A 154 -1.56 -4.01 -6.65
C GLY A 154 -2.00 -3.92 -8.11
N ASN A 155 -2.41 -2.73 -8.59
CA ASN A 155 -2.77 -2.53 -10.00
C ASN A 155 -1.55 -2.64 -10.92
N LEU A 156 -0.40 -2.12 -10.49
CA LEU A 156 0.86 -2.31 -11.22
C LEU A 156 1.22 -3.80 -11.34
N CYS A 157 1.15 -4.55 -10.23
CA CYS A 157 1.41 -5.99 -10.26
C CYS A 157 0.44 -6.74 -11.17
N LYS A 158 -0.85 -6.39 -11.16
CA LYS A 158 -1.84 -7.01 -12.07
C LYS A 158 -1.55 -6.70 -13.54
N ALA A 159 -1.13 -5.49 -13.87
CA ALA A 159 -0.77 -5.12 -15.24
C ALA A 159 0.47 -5.90 -15.72
N LEU A 160 1.54 -5.91 -14.93
CA LEU A 160 2.77 -6.64 -15.25
C LEU A 160 2.56 -8.15 -15.35
N ALA A 161 1.71 -8.71 -14.47
CA ALA A 161 1.32 -10.11 -14.48
C ALA A 161 0.62 -10.51 -15.80
N ARG A 162 -0.24 -9.64 -16.33
CA ARG A 162 -0.88 -9.86 -17.64
C ARG A 162 0.10 -9.75 -18.80
N VAL A 163 1.16 -8.95 -18.67
CA VAL A 163 2.21 -8.82 -19.71
C VAL A 163 3.11 -10.05 -19.73
N GLY A 164 3.51 -10.53 -18.55
CA GLY A 164 4.42 -11.68 -18.40
C GLY A 164 3.72 -13.04 -18.33
N GLU A 165 2.37 -13.07 -18.32
CA GLU A 165 1.57 -14.29 -18.16
C GLU A 165 1.91 -15.08 -16.89
N VAL A 166 2.19 -14.33 -15.79
CA VAL A 166 2.52 -14.86 -14.47
C VAL A 166 1.51 -14.39 -13.42
N GLU A 167 1.50 -15.03 -12.24
CA GLU A 167 0.62 -14.60 -11.16
C GLU A 167 1.02 -13.23 -10.59
N PRO A 168 0.07 -12.33 -10.24
CA PRO A 168 0.37 -11.01 -9.66
C PRO A 168 1.25 -11.05 -8.41
N ALA A 169 1.14 -12.13 -7.62
CA ALA A 169 1.95 -12.33 -6.42
C ALA A 169 3.44 -12.54 -6.75
N ILE A 170 3.75 -13.16 -7.88
CA ILE A 170 5.11 -13.32 -8.40
C ILE A 170 5.72 -11.94 -8.67
N ILE A 171 5.00 -11.10 -9.40
CA ILE A 171 5.43 -9.74 -9.69
C ILE A 171 5.64 -8.94 -8.39
N ALA A 172 4.69 -9.03 -7.46
CA ALA A 172 4.79 -8.30 -6.20
C ALA A 172 6.02 -8.72 -5.38
N GLN A 173 6.38 -10.01 -5.40
CA GLN A 173 7.60 -10.51 -4.76
C GLN A 173 8.86 -9.99 -5.45
N ARG A 174 8.91 -10.00 -6.78
CA ARG A 174 10.06 -9.49 -7.56
C ARG A 174 10.26 -7.99 -7.38
N LEU A 175 9.18 -7.24 -7.19
CA LEU A 175 9.21 -5.81 -6.89
C LEU A 175 9.42 -5.51 -5.40
N ALA A 176 9.46 -6.53 -4.53
CA ALA A 176 9.75 -6.35 -3.12
C ALA A 176 11.24 -6.05 -2.89
N GLY A 177 11.55 -5.34 -1.79
CA GLY A 177 12.93 -5.00 -1.44
C GLY A 177 13.47 -3.74 -2.11
N ASN A 178 14.77 -3.52 -1.91
CA ASN A 178 15.50 -2.37 -2.45
C ASN A 178 16.13 -2.73 -3.78
N TRP A 179 15.49 -2.36 -4.85
CA TRP A 179 16.01 -2.50 -6.19
C TRP A 179 16.00 -1.13 -6.91
N THR A 180 16.82 -1.03 -7.93
CA THR A 180 16.91 0.15 -8.80
C THR A 180 16.82 -0.30 -10.26
N PRO A 181 16.49 0.60 -11.20
CA PRO A 181 16.53 0.30 -12.64
C PRO A 181 17.92 -0.12 -13.17
N HIS A 182 18.96 -0.03 -12.32
CA HIS A 182 20.31 -0.50 -12.65
C HIS A 182 20.60 -1.91 -12.12
N THR A 183 19.83 -2.39 -11.13
CA THR A 183 20.04 -3.70 -10.46
C THR A 183 19.01 -4.75 -10.86
N LEU A 184 17.91 -4.34 -11.48
CA LEU A 184 16.83 -5.20 -11.93
C LEU A 184 16.40 -4.78 -13.34
N SER A 185 16.25 -5.73 -14.26
CA SER A 185 15.73 -5.46 -15.60
C SER A 185 14.22 -5.68 -15.69
N PHE A 186 13.58 -5.13 -16.72
CA PHE A 186 12.16 -5.31 -16.95
C PHE A 186 11.84 -6.79 -17.26
N GLU A 187 12.69 -7.45 -18.04
CA GLU A 187 12.54 -8.87 -18.38
C GLU A 187 12.62 -9.77 -17.15
N GLN A 188 13.47 -9.45 -16.18
CA GLN A 188 13.55 -10.18 -14.91
C GLN A 188 12.26 -10.04 -14.07
N ILE A 189 11.50 -8.96 -14.27
CA ILE A 189 10.22 -8.77 -13.59
C ILE A 189 9.13 -9.63 -14.22
N ILE A 190 9.03 -9.66 -15.56
CA ILE A 190 7.88 -10.23 -16.26
C ILE A 190 8.07 -11.69 -16.70
N ASN A 191 9.30 -12.12 -17.02
CA ASN A 191 9.50 -13.47 -17.56
C ASN A 191 9.35 -14.55 -16.47
N PRO A 192 8.66 -15.66 -16.77
CA PRO A 192 8.59 -16.82 -15.87
C PRO A 192 9.99 -17.35 -15.51
N SER A 193 10.18 -17.81 -14.27
CA SER A 193 11.41 -18.44 -13.81
C SER A 193 11.13 -19.72 -13.03
N GLU A 194 12.10 -20.64 -12.95
CA GLU A 194 11.98 -21.87 -12.16
C GLU A 194 11.82 -21.59 -10.64
N GLU A 195 12.27 -20.43 -10.20
CA GLU A 195 12.13 -20.00 -8.79
C GLU A 195 10.69 -19.63 -8.41
N ASP A 196 9.83 -19.37 -9.40
CA ASP A 196 8.43 -18.96 -9.17
C ASP A 196 7.60 -20.03 -8.44
N THR A 197 8.00 -21.30 -8.55
CA THR A 197 7.32 -22.42 -7.85
C THR A 197 7.55 -22.41 -6.32
N ARG A 198 8.55 -21.69 -5.85
CA ARG A 198 8.90 -21.57 -4.40
C ARG A 198 8.29 -20.34 -3.73
N LEU A 199 7.33 -19.69 -4.38
CA LEU A 199 6.86 -18.39 -3.94
C LEU A 199 5.93 -18.42 -2.73
N CYS A 200 6.10 -17.42 -1.87
CA CYS A 200 5.25 -17.16 -0.72
C CYS A 200 3.98 -16.40 -1.14
N GLN A 201 3.07 -17.06 -1.86
CA GLN A 201 1.80 -16.46 -2.28
C GLN A 201 0.77 -16.49 -1.14
N PRO A 202 0.01 -15.40 -0.92
CA PRO A 202 -1.05 -15.41 0.07
C PRO A 202 -2.23 -16.25 -0.39
N PHE A 203 -2.92 -16.87 0.57
CA PHE A 203 -4.23 -17.44 0.30
C PHE A 203 -5.29 -16.32 0.21
N PRO A 204 -6.32 -16.48 -0.64
CA PRO A 204 -7.44 -15.54 -0.63
C PRO A 204 -8.09 -15.46 0.75
N PHE A 205 -8.33 -14.24 1.24
CA PHE A 205 -8.81 -14.02 2.60
C PHE A 205 -10.26 -14.45 2.82
N CYS A 206 -10.51 -15.10 3.95
CA CYS A 206 -11.86 -15.28 4.49
C CYS A 206 -12.34 -13.94 5.08
N LEU A 207 -13.55 -13.50 4.73
CA LEU A 207 -14.11 -12.21 5.15
C LEU A 207 -15.35 -12.43 6.02
N ALA A 208 -15.40 -11.77 7.17
CA ALA A 208 -16.55 -11.81 8.06
C ALA A 208 -17.71 -10.94 7.54
N ASN A 209 -18.93 -11.45 7.71
CA ASN A 209 -20.16 -10.69 7.51
C ASN A 209 -20.41 -9.74 8.70
N PRO A 210 -21.04 -8.56 8.52
CA PRO A 210 -21.56 -7.83 9.65
C PRO A 210 -22.69 -8.65 10.29
N LEU A 211 -22.72 -8.70 11.62
CA LEU A 211 -23.86 -9.28 12.34
C LEU A 211 -25.02 -8.29 12.26
N GLN A 212 -26.07 -8.65 11.55
CA GLN A 212 -27.29 -7.84 11.36
C GLN A 212 -28.49 -8.42 12.11
N GLU A 213 -28.39 -9.68 12.48
CA GLU A 213 -29.42 -10.42 13.20
C GLU A 213 -29.17 -10.33 14.70
N GLU A 214 -30.21 -10.62 15.50
CA GLU A 214 -30.05 -10.73 16.95
C GLU A 214 -29.07 -11.85 17.28
N ILE A 215 -28.17 -11.59 18.22
CA ILE A 215 -27.10 -12.54 18.58
C ILE A 215 -27.64 -13.91 19.05
N SER A 216 -28.82 -13.93 19.64
CA SER A 216 -29.52 -15.13 20.11
C SER A 216 -29.85 -16.12 18.97
N THR A 217 -29.91 -15.64 17.73
CA THR A 217 -30.19 -16.49 16.55
C THR A 217 -28.99 -17.33 16.12
N LEU A 218 -27.78 -17.05 16.64
CA LEU A 218 -26.57 -17.81 16.29
C LEU A 218 -26.46 -19.17 17.00
N GLY A 219 -27.40 -19.50 17.89
CA GLY A 219 -27.35 -20.72 18.69
C GLY A 219 -26.51 -20.59 19.95
N GLY A 220 -25.93 -21.70 20.43
CA GLY A 220 -25.11 -21.68 21.64
C GLY A 220 -23.76 -21.00 21.47
N VAL A 221 -23.30 -20.28 22.49
CA VAL A 221 -22.00 -19.59 22.48
C VAL A 221 -20.84 -20.58 22.35
N GLU A 222 -21.01 -21.81 22.84
CA GLU A 222 -20.02 -22.89 22.81
C GLU A 222 -19.62 -23.30 21.38
N ASP A 223 -20.48 -23.07 20.40
CA ASP A 223 -20.18 -23.35 18.97
C ASP A 223 -19.24 -22.32 18.33
N TRP A 224 -18.99 -21.22 19.02
CA TRP A 224 -18.26 -20.09 18.48
C TRP A 224 -16.92 -19.87 19.16
N GLN A 225 -15.91 -19.54 18.38
CA GLN A 225 -14.65 -18.98 18.83
C GLN A 225 -14.80 -17.45 18.79
N ILE A 226 -14.61 -16.80 19.94
CA ILE A 226 -14.82 -15.37 20.11
C ILE A 226 -13.48 -14.72 20.37
N GLU A 227 -13.15 -13.72 19.59
CA GLU A 227 -11.92 -12.96 19.68
C GLU A 227 -12.22 -11.47 19.62
N TRP A 228 -11.32 -10.65 20.17
CA TRP A 228 -11.40 -9.20 19.97
C TRP A 228 -11.22 -8.87 18.49
N LYS A 229 -12.03 -7.95 18.00
CA LYS A 229 -11.82 -7.37 16.68
C LYS A 229 -10.81 -6.25 16.77
N TRP A 230 -9.59 -6.61 16.49
CA TRP A 230 -8.46 -5.68 16.49
C TRP A 230 -8.63 -4.57 15.44
N ASP A 231 -8.12 -3.37 15.79
CA ASP A 231 -7.98 -2.25 14.87
C ASP A 231 -6.51 -2.17 14.42
N GLY A 232 -6.20 -2.81 13.31
CA GLY A 232 -4.85 -2.97 12.79
C GLY A 232 -4.79 -3.16 11.28
N ILE A 233 -3.75 -3.85 10.84
CA ILE A 233 -3.58 -4.25 9.43
C ILE A 233 -3.65 -5.76 9.34
N ARG A 234 -4.74 -6.26 8.77
CA ARG A 234 -4.84 -7.68 8.49
C ARG A 234 -3.81 -8.12 7.48
N ALA A 235 -3.06 -9.17 7.83
CA ALA A 235 -2.02 -9.70 6.98
C ALA A 235 -1.88 -11.22 7.09
N GLN A 236 -1.30 -11.84 6.06
CA GLN A 236 -0.79 -13.20 6.13
C GLN A 236 0.73 -13.17 6.22
N LEU A 237 1.27 -13.82 7.23
CA LEU A 237 2.70 -14.09 7.38
C LEU A 237 3.00 -15.46 6.79
N ILE A 238 3.85 -15.50 5.78
CA ILE A 238 4.16 -16.72 5.03
C ILE A 238 5.66 -16.95 5.05
N THR A 239 6.06 -18.14 5.48
CA THR A 239 7.44 -18.63 5.31
C THR A 239 7.45 -19.77 4.31
N ARG A 240 8.38 -19.76 3.36
CA ARG A 240 8.58 -20.85 2.42
C ARG A 240 9.97 -20.80 1.80
N GLY A 241 10.67 -21.94 1.76
CA GLY A 241 11.96 -22.05 1.10
C GLY A 241 13.03 -21.06 1.61
N GLY A 242 13.01 -20.71 2.92
CA GLY A 242 13.90 -19.73 3.52
C GLY A 242 13.50 -18.27 3.33
N MET A 243 12.42 -18.00 2.59
CA MET A 243 11.85 -16.66 2.43
C MET A 243 10.74 -16.40 3.45
N CYS A 244 10.54 -15.13 3.78
CA CYS A 244 9.42 -14.65 4.58
C CYS A 244 8.75 -13.46 3.89
N MET A 245 7.44 -13.55 3.73
CA MET A 245 6.62 -12.50 3.18
C MET A 245 5.48 -12.16 4.13
N LEU A 246 5.14 -10.87 4.17
CA LEU A 246 3.99 -10.37 4.93
C LEU A 246 3.06 -9.64 3.95
N TRP A 247 1.90 -10.23 3.71
CA TRP A 247 0.92 -9.78 2.73
C TRP A 247 -0.29 -9.14 3.41
N SER A 248 -0.59 -7.91 3.07
CA SER A 248 -1.84 -7.27 3.52
C SER A 248 -3.06 -7.82 2.77
N ARG A 249 -4.25 -7.56 3.31
CA ARG A 249 -5.53 -7.93 2.67
C ARG A 249 -5.72 -7.33 1.27
N GLY A 250 -4.99 -6.27 0.94
CA GLY A 250 -5.02 -5.61 -0.37
C GLY A 250 -4.07 -6.21 -1.40
N ASP A 251 -3.54 -7.41 -1.17
CA ASP A 251 -2.53 -8.07 -2.00
C ASP A 251 -1.23 -7.24 -2.14
N GLU A 252 -0.88 -6.48 -1.10
CA GLU A 252 0.35 -5.70 -1.05
C GLU A 252 1.36 -6.34 -0.09
N SER A 253 2.62 -6.48 -0.53
CA SER A 253 3.71 -6.87 0.35
C SER A 253 4.06 -5.71 1.27
N VAL A 254 3.88 -5.91 2.58
CA VAL A 254 4.11 -4.89 3.62
C VAL A 254 5.30 -5.21 4.51
N GLY A 255 6.02 -6.31 4.26
CA GLY A 255 7.11 -6.78 5.11
C GLY A 255 8.22 -5.76 5.35
N ASN A 256 8.54 -4.94 4.37
CA ASN A 256 9.57 -3.90 4.50
C ASN A 256 9.21 -2.82 5.55
N SER A 257 7.93 -2.57 5.77
CA SER A 257 7.46 -1.64 6.81
C SER A 257 7.50 -2.24 8.22
N PHE A 258 7.64 -3.57 8.33
CA PHE A 258 7.58 -4.33 9.57
C PHE A 258 8.74 -5.34 9.70
N PRO A 259 10.00 -4.89 9.64
CA PRO A 259 11.17 -5.78 9.65
C PRO A 259 11.28 -6.61 10.92
N GLU A 260 10.72 -6.19 12.05
CA GLU A 260 10.71 -6.96 13.29
C GLU A 260 9.99 -8.29 13.11
N ILE A 261 8.85 -8.27 12.39
CA ILE A 261 8.03 -9.46 12.14
C ILE A 261 8.72 -10.36 11.13
N THR A 262 9.21 -9.81 10.01
CA THR A 262 9.86 -10.60 8.97
C THR A 262 11.19 -11.18 9.43
N ASN A 263 11.97 -10.49 10.25
CA ASN A 263 13.21 -11.00 10.82
C ASN A 263 13.00 -12.11 11.88
N ALA A 264 11.83 -12.08 12.54
CA ALA A 264 11.47 -13.11 13.49
C ALA A 264 11.12 -14.45 12.81
N SER A 265 10.84 -14.46 11.52
CA SER A 265 10.46 -15.67 10.77
C SER A 265 11.50 -16.79 10.80
N LYS A 266 12.78 -16.49 11.04
CA LYS A 266 13.84 -17.49 11.21
C LYS A 266 13.60 -18.48 12.35
N TRP A 267 12.69 -18.15 13.28
CA TRP A 267 12.29 -19.00 14.41
C TRP A 267 11.00 -19.77 14.14
N LEU A 268 10.38 -19.56 12.99
CA LEU A 268 9.16 -20.22 12.57
C LEU A 268 9.46 -21.41 11.66
N PRO A 269 8.54 -22.37 11.51
CA PRO A 269 8.62 -23.43 10.50
C PRO A 269 8.90 -22.86 9.10
N THR A 270 9.62 -23.60 8.28
CA THR A 270 10.05 -23.16 6.93
C THR A 270 8.93 -23.18 5.88
N ASP A 271 7.80 -23.80 6.18
CA ASP A 271 6.60 -23.78 5.34
C ASP A 271 5.37 -23.53 6.22
N LEU A 272 5.05 -22.24 6.41
CA LEU A 272 4.00 -21.77 7.31
C LEU A 272 3.19 -20.68 6.64
N CYS A 273 1.88 -20.64 6.93
CA CYS A 273 1.03 -19.49 6.61
C CYS A 273 0.11 -19.18 7.81
N LEU A 274 0.32 -18.02 8.41
CA LEU A 274 -0.52 -17.46 9.48
C LEU A 274 -1.40 -16.34 8.94
N ASP A 275 -2.66 -16.30 9.34
CA ASP A 275 -3.56 -15.16 9.17
C ASP A 275 -3.65 -14.42 10.50
N GLY A 276 -3.47 -13.10 10.49
CA GLY A 276 -3.39 -12.32 11.72
C GLY A 276 -3.52 -10.82 11.49
N GLU A 277 -3.33 -10.08 12.56
CA GLU A 277 -3.40 -8.63 12.56
C GLU A 277 -2.05 -8.04 13.00
N ILE A 278 -1.52 -7.08 12.24
CA ILE A 278 -0.37 -6.27 12.65
C ILE A 278 -0.91 -5.14 13.50
N LEU A 279 -0.39 -5.02 14.72
CA LEU A 279 -0.81 -4.03 15.70
C LEU A 279 0.38 -3.17 16.15
N ALA A 280 0.14 -1.90 16.44
CA ALA A 280 1.08 -1.10 17.21
C ALA A 280 1.05 -1.62 18.65
N TRP A 281 2.24 -2.01 19.18
CA TRP A 281 2.33 -2.71 20.46
C TRP A 281 3.51 -2.23 21.29
N GLY A 282 3.24 -1.47 22.33
CA GLY A 282 4.27 -0.96 23.25
C GLY A 282 4.49 -1.85 24.48
N ALA A 283 5.30 -1.38 25.41
CA ALA A 283 5.56 -2.06 26.68
C ALA A 283 4.28 -2.23 27.53
N GLU A 284 3.34 -1.30 27.41
CA GLU A 284 2.05 -1.32 28.12
C GLU A 284 0.95 -2.07 27.35
N GLY A 285 1.28 -2.66 26.17
CA GLY A 285 0.34 -3.41 25.34
C GLY A 285 -0.09 -2.67 24.07
N LEU A 286 -1.35 -2.87 23.67
CA LEU A 286 -1.94 -2.34 22.45
C LEU A 286 -1.91 -0.80 22.43
N ARG A 287 -1.54 -0.25 21.26
CA ARG A 287 -1.61 1.20 20.96
C ARG A 287 -2.61 1.47 19.85
N SER A 288 -2.97 2.74 19.68
CA SER A 288 -3.93 3.15 18.66
C SER A 288 -3.46 2.87 17.24
N PHE A 289 -4.39 2.69 16.31
CA PHE A 289 -4.11 2.52 14.88
C PHE A 289 -3.34 3.71 14.27
N SER A 290 -3.51 4.93 14.80
CA SER A 290 -2.76 6.11 14.35
C SER A 290 -1.25 5.95 14.52
N ASN A 291 -0.79 5.25 15.57
CA ASN A 291 0.62 4.90 15.75
C ASN A 291 1.11 3.98 14.64
N LEU A 292 0.28 2.99 14.26
CA LEU A 292 0.61 2.06 13.18
C LEU A 292 0.67 2.75 11.80
N GLN A 293 -0.22 3.72 11.55
CA GLN A 293 -0.21 4.50 10.31
C GLN A 293 1.13 5.21 10.07
N SER A 294 1.83 5.63 11.13
CA SER A 294 3.14 6.26 11.01
C SER A 294 4.21 5.34 10.40
N ARG A 295 3.98 4.03 10.42
CA ARG A 295 4.84 2.97 9.83
C ARG A 295 4.46 2.68 8.38
N LEU A 296 3.18 2.84 8.03
CA LEU A 296 2.69 2.59 6.67
C LEU A 296 3.36 3.52 5.66
N GLY A 297 3.67 2.98 4.50
CA GLY A 297 4.32 3.73 3.43
C GLY A 297 5.82 4.01 3.63
N ARG A 298 6.42 3.63 4.77
CA ARG A 298 7.86 3.69 4.97
C ARG A 298 8.49 2.43 4.38
N LYS A 299 9.31 2.60 3.34
CA LYS A 299 10.01 1.48 2.69
C LYS A 299 11.10 0.87 3.58
N GLU A 300 11.75 1.71 4.39
CA GLU A 300 12.79 1.35 5.34
C GLU A 300 12.61 2.19 6.60
N PRO A 301 11.88 1.69 7.59
CA PRO A 301 11.76 2.37 8.86
C PRO A 301 13.11 2.35 9.58
N GLY A 302 13.64 3.53 9.89
CA GLY A 302 14.90 3.66 10.64
C GLY A 302 14.76 3.22 12.10
N PRO A 303 15.89 2.98 12.83
CA PRO A 303 15.87 2.50 14.21
C PRO A 303 15.05 3.35 15.17
N GLY A 304 14.99 4.66 14.94
CA GLY A 304 14.23 5.59 15.79
C GLY A 304 12.72 5.32 15.73
N ILE A 305 12.15 5.07 14.53
CA ILE A 305 10.72 4.79 14.40
C ILE A 305 10.38 3.36 14.85
N LEU A 306 11.28 2.40 14.63
CA LEU A 306 11.11 1.03 15.12
C LEU A 306 10.99 1.00 16.65
N LYS A 307 11.85 1.77 17.36
CA LYS A 307 11.81 1.88 18.82
C LYS A 307 10.61 2.69 19.30
N LYS A 308 10.25 3.76 18.59
CA LYS A 308 9.14 4.65 19.00
C LYS A 308 7.79 3.98 18.82
N GLU A 309 7.60 3.29 17.71
CA GLU A 309 6.34 2.64 17.34
C GLU A 309 6.57 1.14 17.06
N PRO A 310 6.87 0.34 18.07
CA PRO A 310 7.02 -1.09 17.92
C PRO A 310 5.71 -1.76 17.53
N VAL A 311 5.80 -2.92 16.88
CA VAL A 311 4.66 -3.65 16.36
C VAL A 311 4.68 -5.11 16.78
N ARG A 312 3.50 -5.74 16.77
CA ARG A 312 3.31 -7.17 16.98
C ARG A 312 2.34 -7.73 15.96
N PHE A 313 2.59 -8.95 15.51
CA PHE A 313 1.66 -9.73 14.70
C PHE A 313 0.86 -10.65 15.62
N GLN A 314 -0.46 -10.43 15.72
CA GLN A 314 -1.36 -11.30 16.47
C GLN A 314 -2.03 -12.29 15.53
N ALA A 315 -1.53 -13.53 15.51
CA ALA A 315 -2.10 -14.61 14.71
C ALA A 315 -3.42 -15.09 15.31
N TYR A 316 -4.42 -15.28 14.46
CA TYR A 316 -5.71 -15.82 14.86
C TYR A 316 -6.13 -17.03 14.03
N ASP A 317 -5.40 -17.36 12.96
CA ASP A 317 -5.64 -18.58 12.19
C ASP A 317 -4.32 -19.14 11.60
N LEU A 318 -4.28 -20.45 11.41
CA LEU A 318 -3.19 -21.20 10.81
C LEU A 318 -3.67 -21.90 9.55
N LEU A 319 -3.19 -21.45 8.40
CA LEU A 319 -3.71 -21.89 7.10
C LEU A 319 -2.85 -22.99 6.45
N ARG A 320 -1.55 -23.02 6.79
CA ARG A 320 -0.60 -24.01 6.28
C ARG A 320 0.53 -24.23 7.27
N MET A 321 0.98 -25.47 7.41
CA MET A 321 2.14 -25.83 8.22
C MET A 321 2.77 -27.11 7.68
N ASP A 322 4.11 -27.13 7.57
CA ASP A 322 4.90 -28.31 7.18
C ASP A 322 4.40 -29.01 5.90
N GLY A 323 4.06 -28.26 4.88
CA GLY A 323 3.57 -28.76 3.59
C GLY A 323 2.07 -29.06 3.54
N VAL A 324 1.37 -29.03 4.68
CA VAL A 324 -0.05 -29.38 4.79
C VAL A 324 -0.92 -28.12 4.70
N ASP A 325 -1.87 -28.11 3.76
CA ASP A 325 -2.92 -27.09 3.66
C ASP A 325 -4.02 -27.40 4.71
N LEU A 326 -4.19 -26.50 5.66
CA LEU A 326 -5.13 -26.65 6.78
C LEU A 326 -6.47 -25.93 6.55
N ARG A 327 -6.68 -25.27 5.42
CA ARG A 327 -7.91 -24.49 5.18
C ARG A 327 -9.18 -25.32 5.15
N THR A 328 -9.06 -26.60 4.84
CA THR A 328 -10.21 -27.53 4.77
C THR A 328 -10.60 -28.13 6.12
N VAL A 329 -9.72 -28.10 7.11
CA VAL A 329 -10.04 -28.61 8.46
C VAL A 329 -10.79 -27.56 9.28
N SER A 330 -11.37 -27.99 10.40
CA SER A 330 -12.15 -27.11 11.28
C SER A 330 -11.29 -26.00 11.90
N LEU A 331 -11.92 -24.86 12.22
CA LEU A 331 -11.25 -23.76 12.93
C LEU A 331 -10.69 -24.24 14.28
N ALA A 332 -11.43 -25.10 14.99
CA ALA A 332 -10.98 -25.65 16.27
C ALA A 332 -9.65 -26.40 16.16
N GLU A 333 -9.50 -27.25 15.15
CA GLU A 333 -8.24 -27.96 14.89
C GLU A 333 -7.10 -27.04 14.47
N ARG A 334 -7.39 -26.04 13.63
CA ARG A 334 -6.40 -25.02 13.24
C ARG A 334 -5.95 -24.20 14.45
N ARG A 335 -6.88 -23.86 15.34
CA ARG A 335 -6.61 -23.12 16.57
C ARG A 335 -5.71 -23.92 17.52
N GLU A 336 -5.98 -25.19 17.75
CA GLU A 336 -5.14 -26.06 18.59
C GLU A 336 -3.69 -26.11 18.08
N LYS A 337 -3.52 -26.25 16.75
CA LYS A 337 -2.18 -26.23 16.14
C LYS A 337 -1.49 -24.87 16.28
N LEU A 338 -2.24 -23.77 16.13
CA LEU A 338 -1.74 -22.42 16.31
C LEU A 338 -1.28 -22.16 17.77
N GLU A 339 -2.04 -22.64 18.75
CA GLU A 339 -1.69 -22.54 20.17
C GLU A 339 -0.40 -23.30 20.48
N LYS A 340 -0.26 -24.53 19.96
CA LYS A 340 0.99 -25.31 20.09
C LYS A 340 2.18 -24.60 19.46
N LEU A 341 2.02 -24.00 18.29
CA LEU A 341 3.08 -23.22 17.64
C LEU A 341 3.46 -22.02 18.49
N CYS A 342 2.49 -21.21 18.90
CA CYS A 342 2.75 -19.95 19.60
C CYS A 342 3.29 -20.20 21.03
N SER A 343 2.92 -21.29 21.71
CA SER A 343 3.45 -21.63 23.03
C SER A 343 4.94 -22.00 23.00
N SER A 344 5.47 -22.37 21.87
CA SER A 344 6.90 -22.65 21.68
C SER A 344 7.75 -21.39 21.41
N LEU A 345 7.12 -20.22 21.18
CA LEU A 345 7.79 -18.97 20.90
C LEU A 345 8.12 -18.19 22.19
N PRO A 346 9.21 -17.41 22.22
CA PRO A 346 9.51 -16.56 23.36
C PRO A 346 8.40 -15.54 23.65
N GLN A 347 8.17 -15.19 24.91
CA GLN A 347 7.08 -14.29 25.32
C GLN A 347 7.20 -12.89 24.71
N GLU A 348 8.43 -12.37 24.55
CA GLU A 348 8.71 -11.06 23.95
C GLU A 348 8.78 -11.10 22.41
N PHE A 349 8.40 -12.22 21.81
CA PHE A 349 8.46 -12.39 20.37
C PHE A 349 7.47 -11.47 19.67
N PRO A 350 7.81 -10.87 18.51
CA PRO A 350 6.90 -9.95 17.80
C PRO A 350 5.73 -10.66 17.10
N ILE A 351 5.58 -11.96 17.32
CA ILE A 351 4.48 -12.79 16.83
C ILE A 351 3.84 -13.47 18.03
N GLY A 352 2.55 -13.32 18.19
CA GLY A 352 1.78 -13.93 19.26
C GLY A 352 0.46 -14.45 18.75
N ILE A 353 -0.31 -15.05 19.65
CA ILE A 353 -1.66 -15.55 19.37
C ILE A 353 -2.70 -14.54 19.86
N SER A 354 -3.74 -14.30 19.05
CA SER A 354 -4.92 -13.54 19.47
C SER A 354 -5.64 -14.27 20.60
N PRO A 355 -5.81 -13.65 21.79
CA PRO A 355 -6.48 -14.31 22.91
C PRO A 355 -7.95 -14.55 22.60
N LEU A 356 -8.47 -15.67 23.09
CA LEU A 356 -9.90 -15.94 23.08
C LEU A 356 -10.59 -15.17 24.21
N VAL A 357 -11.86 -14.83 23.97
CA VAL A 357 -12.75 -14.30 24.99
C VAL A 357 -13.57 -15.47 25.56
N GLU A 358 -13.37 -15.75 26.85
CA GLU A 358 -14.00 -16.87 27.56
C GLU A 358 -15.14 -16.34 28.42
N GLU A 359 -16.29 -16.10 27.79
CA GLU A 359 -17.52 -15.69 28.49
C GLU A 359 -18.60 -16.76 28.32
N GLY A 360 -19.45 -16.93 29.33
CA GLY A 360 -20.36 -18.06 29.41
C GLY A 360 -21.65 -17.94 28.57
N ASP A 361 -22.07 -16.73 28.21
CA ASP A 361 -23.32 -16.48 27.50
C ASP A 361 -23.30 -15.20 26.66
N TRP A 362 -24.27 -15.08 25.73
CA TRP A 362 -24.38 -13.92 24.84
C TRP A 362 -24.66 -12.60 25.57
N GLY A 363 -25.32 -12.64 26.73
CA GLY A 363 -25.62 -11.45 27.51
C GLY A 363 -24.36 -10.84 28.14
N SER A 364 -23.52 -11.68 28.75
CA SER A 364 -22.22 -11.28 29.30
C SER A 364 -21.30 -10.75 28.21
N LEU A 365 -21.27 -11.40 27.03
CA LEU A 365 -20.52 -10.94 25.88
C LEU A 365 -21.02 -9.59 25.35
N ALA A 366 -22.33 -9.33 25.35
CA ALA A 366 -22.88 -8.06 24.93
C ALA A 366 -22.42 -6.91 25.85
N LEU A 367 -22.39 -7.15 27.17
CA LEU A 367 -21.87 -6.19 28.13
C LEU A 367 -20.37 -5.94 27.94
N LEU A 368 -19.58 -7.02 27.80
CA LEU A 368 -18.14 -6.91 27.57
C LEU A 368 -17.81 -6.21 26.24
N ARG A 369 -18.64 -6.36 25.22
CA ARG A 369 -18.49 -5.66 23.94
C ARG A 369 -18.50 -4.15 24.10
N GLU A 370 -19.29 -3.60 25.01
CA GLU A 370 -19.36 -2.15 25.23
C GLU A 370 -18.02 -1.58 25.75
N GLU A 371 -17.17 -2.40 26.41
CA GLU A 371 -15.83 -2.02 26.82
C GLU A 371 -14.80 -1.96 25.66
N SER A 372 -15.20 -2.32 24.45
CA SER A 372 -14.27 -2.43 23.30
C SER A 372 -13.47 -1.17 23.03
N ARG A 373 -14.10 0.00 23.21
CA ARG A 373 -13.44 1.29 22.99
C ARG A 373 -12.33 1.56 24.00
N ASP A 374 -12.59 1.28 25.26
CA ASP A 374 -11.62 1.47 26.34
C ASP A 374 -10.44 0.52 26.19
N ARG A 375 -10.67 -0.62 25.54
CA ARG A 375 -9.64 -1.62 25.18
C ARG A 375 -8.93 -1.33 23.87
N GLY A 376 -9.34 -0.30 23.11
CA GLY A 376 -8.76 0.06 21.80
C GLY A 376 -9.06 -0.96 20.69
N VAL A 377 -10.22 -1.64 20.77
CA VAL A 377 -10.69 -2.62 19.77
C VAL A 377 -12.06 -2.23 19.23
N GLU A 378 -12.49 -2.85 18.11
CA GLU A 378 -13.73 -2.47 17.42
C GLU A 378 -14.98 -3.30 17.82
N GLY A 379 -14.86 -4.26 18.73
CA GLY A 379 -15.90 -5.24 19.06
C GLY A 379 -15.35 -6.66 19.03
N PHE A 380 -16.18 -7.59 18.59
CA PHE A 380 -15.82 -9.01 18.50
C PHE A 380 -15.79 -9.55 17.06
N MET A 381 -14.96 -10.56 16.86
CA MET A 381 -15.01 -11.52 15.77
C MET A 381 -15.62 -12.82 16.31
N LEU A 382 -16.72 -13.27 15.70
CA LEU A 382 -17.37 -14.51 16.01
C LEU A 382 -17.08 -15.49 14.88
N LYS A 383 -16.42 -16.60 15.16
CA LYS A 383 -15.99 -17.60 14.17
C LYS A 383 -16.52 -18.95 14.56
N LYS A 384 -17.27 -19.61 13.69
CA LYS A 384 -17.85 -20.92 13.98
C LYS A 384 -16.75 -21.97 14.09
N LYS A 385 -16.64 -22.67 15.24
CA LYS A 385 -15.55 -23.63 15.55
C LYS A 385 -15.41 -24.75 14.52
N CYS A 386 -16.53 -25.24 13.97
CA CYS A 386 -16.53 -26.30 12.96
C CYS A 386 -16.23 -25.81 11.53
N SER A 387 -16.07 -24.49 11.30
CA SER A 387 -15.91 -23.94 9.95
C SER A 387 -14.54 -24.20 9.36
N SER A 388 -14.51 -24.50 8.06
CA SER A 388 -13.30 -24.40 7.26
C SER A 388 -12.95 -22.93 6.93
N TYR A 389 -11.74 -22.67 6.46
CA TYR A 389 -11.32 -21.34 6.00
C TYR A 389 -11.82 -21.12 4.57
N GLN A 390 -12.92 -20.40 4.42
CA GLN A 390 -13.58 -20.17 3.14
C GLN A 390 -13.16 -18.83 2.50
N VAL A 391 -13.01 -18.85 1.18
CA VAL A 391 -12.64 -17.64 0.43
C VAL A 391 -13.81 -16.65 0.39
N GLY A 392 -13.50 -15.37 0.65
CA GLY A 392 -14.49 -14.29 0.57
C GLY A 392 -15.47 -14.28 1.74
N ARG A 393 -16.71 -13.85 1.51
CA ARG A 393 -17.76 -13.72 2.53
C ARG A 393 -18.71 -14.92 2.50
N ALA A 394 -18.34 -15.99 3.18
CA ALA A 394 -19.22 -17.12 3.37
C ALA A 394 -20.27 -16.81 4.45
N LYS A 395 -21.55 -17.12 4.17
CA LYS A 395 -22.63 -16.97 5.14
C LYS A 395 -22.51 -18.00 6.26
N GLY A 396 -22.81 -17.59 7.49
CA GLY A 396 -22.92 -18.50 8.64
C GLY A 396 -21.61 -18.93 9.28
N SER A 397 -20.44 -18.52 8.77
CA SER A 397 -19.14 -18.98 9.28
C SER A 397 -18.45 -17.95 10.17
N TRP A 398 -18.32 -16.72 9.69
CA TRP A 398 -17.62 -15.63 10.40
C TRP A 398 -18.46 -14.37 10.43
N TYR A 399 -18.60 -13.77 11.63
CA TYR A 399 -19.29 -12.51 11.84
C TYR A 399 -18.39 -11.50 12.55
N LYS A 400 -18.57 -10.22 12.24
CA LYS A 400 -18.04 -9.10 13.01
C LYS A 400 -19.19 -8.43 13.76
N TRP A 401 -19.06 -8.39 15.08
CA TRP A 401 -19.99 -7.78 16.00
C TRP A 401 -19.38 -6.53 16.60
N LYS A 402 -19.46 -5.42 15.85
CA LYS A 402 -18.85 -4.14 16.21
C LYS A 402 -19.72 -3.39 17.21
N VAL A 403 -19.08 -2.51 18.01
CA VAL A 403 -19.79 -1.44 18.71
C VAL A 403 -20.26 -0.40 17.69
N ASP A 404 -21.37 0.27 18.02
CA ASP A 404 -21.94 1.27 17.14
C ASP A 404 -20.99 2.48 16.98
N PRO A 405 -20.87 3.08 15.79
CA PRO A 405 -20.04 4.25 15.60
C PRO A 405 -20.55 5.43 16.43
N TYR A 406 -19.64 6.32 16.82
CA TYR A 406 -20.06 7.61 17.35
C TYR A 406 -20.79 8.41 16.28
N LEU A 407 -21.89 9.01 16.69
CA LEU A 407 -22.61 10.00 15.89
C LEU A 407 -22.33 11.37 16.44
N ALA A 408 -22.01 12.33 15.58
CA ALA A 408 -21.82 13.72 15.95
C ALA A 408 -22.47 14.61 14.90
N ASP A 409 -23.28 15.56 15.34
CA ASP A 409 -23.78 16.62 14.48
C ASP A 409 -22.69 17.67 14.32
N MET A 410 -22.35 17.98 13.07
CA MET A 410 -21.29 18.93 12.74
C MET A 410 -21.80 19.97 11.75
N VAL A 411 -21.29 21.20 11.91
CA VAL A 411 -21.59 22.30 10.97
C VAL A 411 -20.50 22.35 9.93
N VAL A 412 -20.89 22.39 8.65
CA VAL A 412 -19.94 22.63 7.56
C VAL A 412 -19.48 24.08 7.61
N VAL A 413 -18.19 24.28 7.88
CA VAL A 413 -17.56 25.61 7.97
C VAL A 413 -17.04 26.06 6.61
N SER A 414 -16.46 25.14 5.84
CA SER A 414 -15.96 25.40 4.50
C SER A 414 -16.00 24.16 3.61
N ALA A 415 -16.02 24.39 2.31
CA ALA A 415 -15.89 23.32 1.32
C ALA A 415 -14.82 23.75 0.29
N GLN A 416 -13.92 22.81 -0.06
CA GLN A 416 -12.87 23.03 -1.05
C GLN A 416 -13.20 22.29 -2.34
N LEU A 417 -12.93 22.94 -3.46
CA LEU A 417 -13.03 22.31 -4.77
C LEU A 417 -11.95 21.24 -4.93
N GLY A 418 -12.29 20.16 -5.59
CA GLY A 418 -11.31 19.14 -5.97
C GLY A 418 -10.37 19.64 -7.06
N HIS A 419 -9.37 18.80 -7.39
CA HIS A 419 -8.36 19.11 -8.40
C HIS A 419 -8.55 18.22 -9.64
N GLY A 420 -8.01 18.66 -10.78
CA GLY A 420 -8.12 17.95 -12.05
C GLY A 420 -9.57 17.77 -12.48
N LYS A 421 -9.99 16.54 -12.78
CA LYS A 421 -11.39 16.23 -13.18
C LYS A 421 -12.45 16.55 -12.12
N ARG A 422 -12.06 16.74 -10.86
CA ARG A 422 -12.97 17.11 -9.77
C ARG A 422 -12.96 18.60 -9.48
N SER A 423 -12.33 19.42 -10.33
CA SER A 423 -12.22 20.87 -10.12
C SER A 423 -13.55 21.61 -10.06
N ASN A 424 -14.62 21.01 -10.56
CA ASN A 424 -16.00 21.50 -10.49
C ASN A 424 -16.84 20.86 -9.37
N LEU A 425 -16.24 20.00 -8.54
CA LEU A 425 -16.92 19.31 -7.43
C LEU A 425 -16.23 19.68 -6.11
N TYR A 426 -17.01 19.88 -5.06
CA TYR A 426 -16.46 19.98 -3.72
C TYR A 426 -16.03 18.58 -3.25
N SER A 427 -14.74 18.40 -2.93
CA SER A 427 -14.17 17.12 -2.52
C SER A 427 -13.87 17.04 -1.03
N ASP A 428 -13.63 18.18 -0.40
CA ASP A 428 -13.23 18.28 0.99
C ASP A 428 -14.13 19.25 1.75
N TYR A 429 -14.62 18.81 2.90
CA TYR A 429 -15.46 19.63 3.78
C TYR A 429 -14.77 19.77 5.12
N THR A 430 -14.62 21.01 5.58
CA THR A 430 -14.21 21.32 6.94
C THR A 430 -15.45 21.42 7.81
N LEU A 431 -15.49 20.65 8.87
CA LEU A 431 -16.60 20.56 9.82
C LEU A 431 -16.19 21.21 11.13
#